data_ea3c4aab533822042f3c4d30d3ab04b8
#
_entry.id   ea3c4aab533822042f3c4d30d3ab04b8
#
_cell.length_a   1.000
_cell.length_b   1.000
_cell.length_c   1.000
_cell.angle_alpha   90.00
_cell.angle_beta   90.00
_cell.angle_gamma   90.00
#
_symmetry.space_group_name_H-M   'P 1'
#
loop_
_entity.id
_entity.type
_entity.pdbx_description
1 polymer ?
#
loop_
_entity_poly.entity_id
_entity_poly.type
_entity_poly.pdbx_seq_one_letter_code
_entity_poly.pdbx_strand_id
1 'polypeptide(L)'
;ALEQKVRCELGALPNDKVVPLGVLLHIGASNLDGLAAYSVVEGLLAGNVNLLKLPGEDEGINTFLLGELVKIQPVLKNYIYVFRIPSSDTRRLKKLMDLADGICVWGGEEAVTGIRKLAGANVRLIEWGHKIGFSYVAADGYQDEALRGLAENIIGTKQLLCSSCQGIFLNTDNMEEAEAFCAVFLPILEAAFSKLRPGETGLRACHTLELYSRELEMDQNIHKIYKGKGVSVTLCTDDSLELSDVLGNCWVKLLPRGRIVEKLRNKKGFLQTASLVCRPEDREELTALLIRAGVVRIRPGEEPDAFYPGRSHDGEYPLMRYSRIIDM
;
A
#
# COMPACT_ATOMS: atom_id res chain seq x y z
N ALA A 1 11.31 5.72 -17.68
CA ALA A 1 10.77 5.13 -16.44
C ALA A 1 11.18 3.65 -16.31
N LEU A 2 10.75 2.77 -17.22
CA LEU A 2 11.05 1.31 -17.12
C LEU A 2 12.55 0.99 -17.22
N GLU A 3 13.31 1.66 -18.10
CA GLU A 3 14.78 1.51 -18.15
C GLU A 3 15.44 1.89 -16.82
N GLN A 4 14.97 2.96 -16.18
CA GLN A 4 15.47 3.38 -14.89
C GLN A 4 15.19 2.33 -13.83
N LYS A 5 14.00 1.71 -13.84
CA LYS A 5 13.65 0.62 -12.93
C LYS A 5 14.60 -0.57 -13.08
N VAL A 6 14.81 -1.02 -14.31
CA VAL A 6 15.74 -2.13 -14.61
C VAL A 6 17.15 -1.79 -14.13
N ARG A 7 17.65 -0.61 -14.43
CA ARG A 7 18.99 -0.17 -14.03
C ARG A 7 19.16 -0.09 -12.52
N CYS A 8 18.15 0.46 -11.79
CA CYS A 8 18.21 0.58 -10.33
C CYS A 8 18.13 -0.78 -9.64
N GLU A 9 17.33 -1.70 -10.16
CA GLU A 9 17.05 -2.97 -9.47
C GLU A 9 18.00 -4.11 -9.88
N LEU A 10 18.45 -4.15 -11.13
CA LEU A 10 19.28 -5.23 -11.65
C LEU A 10 20.70 -4.81 -12.04
N GLY A 11 20.96 -3.51 -12.18
CA GLY A 11 22.25 -2.99 -12.65
C GLY A 11 23.36 -2.85 -11.58
N ALA A 12 23.04 -3.14 -10.33
CA ALA A 12 23.98 -2.91 -9.21
C ALA A 12 24.90 -4.10 -8.87
N LEU A 13 24.79 -5.21 -9.61
CA LEU A 13 25.57 -6.41 -9.34
C LEU A 13 26.77 -6.46 -10.30
N PRO A 14 28.01 -6.18 -9.83
CA PRO A 14 29.20 -6.31 -10.65
C PRO A 14 29.49 -7.80 -10.84
N ASN A 15 29.87 -8.23 -12.00
CA ASN A 15 30.35 -9.58 -12.33
C ASN A 15 29.33 -10.73 -12.22
N ASP A 16 28.15 -10.53 -11.63
CA ASP A 16 27.13 -11.56 -11.53
C ASP A 16 26.20 -11.52 -12.73
N LYS A 17 25.72 -12.68 -13.13
CA LYS A 17 24.72 -12.77 -14.17
C LYS A 17 23.33 -12.88 -13.57
N VAL A 18 22.52 -11.84 -13.76
CA VAL A 18 21.10 -11.85 -13.41
C VAL A 18 20.33 -12.51 -14.55
N VAL A 19 19.58 -13.57 -14.23
CA VAL A 19 18.74 -14.30 -15.20
C VAL A 19 17.32 -14.43 -14.66
N PRO A 20 16.29 -14.58 -15.54
CA PRO A 20 14.92 -14.79 -15.10
C PRO A 20 14.79 -16.06 -14.27
N LEU A 21 13.76 -16.12 -13.42
CA LEU A 21 13.37 -17.36 -12.76
C LEU A 21 12.94 -18.41 -13.77
N GLY A 22 12.20 -18.02 -14.81
CA GLY A 22 11.64 -18.87 -15.84
C GLY A 22 10.17 -18.55 -16.08
N VAL A 23 9.27 -19.29 -15.48
CA VAL A 23 7.82 -19.07 -15.54
C VAL A 23 7.34 -18.45 -14.24
N LEU A 24 6.71 -17.27 -14.32
CA LEU A 24 6.05 -16.59 -13.19
C LEU A 24 4.55 -16.74 -13.29
N LEU A 25 3.92 -17.19 -12.21
CA LEU A 25 2.46 -17.13 -12.05
C LEU A 25 2.10 -15.92 -11.19
N HIS A 26 1.36 -14.99 -11.76
CA HIS A 26 0.83 -13.82 -11.06
C HIS A 26 -0.60 -14.09 -10.61
N ILE A 27 -0.87 -13.96 -9.33
CA ILE A 27 -2.22 -13.99 -8.73
C ILE A 27 -2.62 -12.54 -8.48
N GLY A 28 -3.53 -12.01 -9.32
CA GLY A 28 -3.93 -10.62 -9.26
C GLY A 28 -4.91 -10.33 -8.11
N ALA A 29 -4.79 -9.12 -7.52
CA ALA A 29 -5.76 -8.55 -6.58
C ALA A 29 -6.73 -7.60 -7.32
N SER A 30 -7.92 -7.37 -6.75
CA SER A 30 -8.98 -6.54 -7.32
C SER A 30 -9.03 -5.11 -6.76
N ASN A 31 -8.20 -4.78 -5.77
CA ASN A 31 -8.24 -3.49 -5.07
C ASN A 31 -7.65 -2.31 -5.85
N LEU A 32 -6.93 -2.56 -6.94
CA LEU A 32 -6.34 -1.53 -7.79
C LEU A 32 -6.37 -1.97 -9.25
N ASP A 33 -7.03 -1.17 -10.09
CA ASP A 33 -7.10 -1.37 -11.52
C ASP A 33 -5.72 -1.30 -12.18
N GLY A 34 -5.44 -2.29 -13.04
CA GLY A 34 -4.16 -2.38 -13.75
C GLY A 34 -3.00 -2.98 -12.95
N LEU A 35 -3.13 -3.21 -11.65
CA LEU A 35 -2.06 -3.77 -10.82
C LEU A 35 -1.58 -5.14 -11.32
N ALA A 36 -2.51 -6.01 -11.71
CA ALA A 36 -2.17 -7.34 -12.21
C ALA A 36 -1.41 -7.27 -13.54
N ALA A 37 -1.81 -6.36 -14.44
CA ALA A 37 -1.07 -6.09 -15.68
C ALA A 37 0.32 -5.51 -15.40
N TYR A 38 0.44 -4.60 -14.44
CA TYR A 38 1.72 -4.03 -14.02
C TYR A 38 2.68 -5.11 -13.47
N SER A 39 2.18 -6.03 -12.66
CA SER A 39 2.97 -7.18 -12.16
C SER A 39 3.52 -8.04 -13.30
N VAL A 40 2.72 -8.29 -14.35
CA VAL A 40 3.17 -8.98 -15.57
C VAL A 40 4.26 -8.18 -16.30
N VAL A 41 4.12 -6.85 -16.39
CA VAL A 41 5.15 -5.98 -16.99
C VAL A 41 6.48 -6.09 -16.23
N GLU A 42 6.46 -6.11 -14.91
CA GLU A 42 7.66 -6.35 -14.10
C GLU A 42 8.27 -7.73 -14.37
N GLY A 43 7.44 -8.76 -14.49
CA GLY A 43 7.89 -10.11 -14.87
C GLY A 43 8.54 -10.17 -16.24
N LEU A 44 8.02 -9.42 -17.23
CA LEU A 44 8.61 -9.27 -18.58
C LEU A 44 9.95 -8.52 -18.52
N LEU A 45 10.05 -7.46 -17.71
CA LEU A 45 11.29 -6.71 -17.52
C LEU A 45 12.42 -7.56 -16.93
N ALA A 46 12.07 -8.54 -16.09
CA ALA A 46 12.99 -9.52 -15.56
C ALA A 46 13.25 -10.70 -16.51
N GLY A 47 12.61 -10.74 -17.70
CA GLY A 47 12.82 -11.74 -18.74
C GLY A 47 12.00 -13.02 -18.59
N ASN A 48 10.97 -13.05 -17.77
CA ASN A 48 10.17 -14.25 -17.52
C ASN A 48 9.04 -14.46 -18.54
N VAL A 49 8.58 -15.71 -18.66
CA VAL A 49 7.26 -16.05 -19.18
C VAL A 49 6.23 -15.83 -18.05
N ASN A 50 5.11 -15.20 -18.37
CA ASN A 50 4.17 -14.75 -17.35
C ASN A 50 2.79 -15.38 -17.55
N LEU A 51 2.32 -16.07 -16.52
CA LEU A 51 0.97 -16.61 -16.40
C LEU A 51 0.21 -15.70 -15.46
N LEU A 52 -0.87 -15.08 -15.91
CA LEU A 52 -1.70 -14.21 -15.07
C LEU A 52 -3.03 -14.87 -14.76
N LYS A 53 -3.29 -15.16 -13.50
CA LYS A 53 -4.64 -15.44 -12.99
C LYS A 53 -5.28 -14.11 -12.63
N LEU A 54 -6.31 -13.71 -13.40
CA LEU A 54 -7.05 -12.48 -13.16
C LEU A 54 -7.73 -12.47 -11.79
N PRO A 55 -7.89 -11.30 -11.16
CA PRO A 55 -8.74 -11.16 -9.98
C PRO A 55 -10.18 -11.59 -10.26
N GLY A 56 -10.94 -11.87 -9.21
CA GLY A 56 -12.34 -12.31 -9.35
C GLY A 56 -13.22 -11.25 -9.99
N GLU A 57 -13.01 -10.00 -9.62
CA GLU A 57 -13.73 -8.82 -10.10
C GLU A 57 -12.82 -8.02 -11.04
N ASP A 58 -12.51 -8.58 -12.21
CA ASP A 58 -11.74 -7.88 -13.23
C ASP A 58 -12.68 -7.35 -14.31
N GLU A 59 -12.78 -6.02 -14.41
CA GLU A 59 -13.61 -5.33 -15.42
C GLU A 59 -12.95 -5.32 -16.82
N GLY A 60 -11.85 -6.03 -17.00
CA GLY A 60 -11.19 -6.19 -18.30
C GLY A 60 -10.02 -5.25 -18.53
N ILE A 61 -9.73 -4.30 -17.61
CA ILE A 61 -8.63 -3.34 -17.76
C ILE A 61 -7.27 -4.04 -17.86
N ASN A 62 -7.03 -5.09 -17.06
CA ASN A 62 -5.78 -5.84 -17.10
C ASN A 62 -5.56 -6.51 -18.45
N THR A 63 -6.61 -7.15 -18.98
CA THR A 63 -6.58 -7.81 -20.30
C THR A 63 -6.42 -6.78 -21.41
N PHE A 64 -7.08 -5.63 -21.31
CA PHE A 64 -6.95 -4.53 -22.28
C PHE A 64 -5.50 -4.01 -22.32
N LEU A 65 -4.92 -3.66 -21.18
CA LEU A 65 -3.54 -3.14 -21.11
C LEU A 65 -2.51 -4.11 -21.68
N LEU A 66 -2.61 -5.40 -21.33
CA LEU A 66 -1.73 -6.42 -21.87
C LEU A 66 -1.95 -6.65 -23.37
N GLY A 67 -3.20 -6.54 -23.85
CA GLY A 67 -3.54 -6.61 -25.27
C GLY A 67 -2.92 -5.45 -26.06
N GLU A 68 -2.96 -4.21 -25.55
CA GLU A 68 -2.34 -3.06 -26.18
C GLU A 68 -0.80 -3.24 -26.22
N LEU A 69 -0.20 -3.76 -25.14
CA LEU A 69 1.22 -4.06 -25.11
C LEU A 69 1.62 -5.08 -26.19
N VAL A 70 0.85 -6.12 -26.40
CA VAL A 70 1.08 -7.13 -27.46
C VAL A 70 0.87 -6.54 -28.86
N LYS A 71 -0.05 -5.58 -29.05
CA LYS A 71 -0.19 -4.88 -30.33
C LYS A 71 1.05 -4.05 -30.67
N ILE A 72 1.63 -3.37 -29.68
CA ILE A 72 2.87 -2.58 -29.85
C ILE A 72 4.06 -3.49 -30.14
N GLN A 73 4.17 -4.61 -29.43
CA GLN A 73 5.27 -5.57 -29.56
C GLN A 73 4.74 -7.01 -29.67
N PRO A 74 4.45 -7.49 -30.91
CA PRO A 74 3.79 -8.78 -31.13
C PRO A 74 4.52 -10.01 -30.60
N VAL A 75 5.83 -9.95 -30.40
CA VAL A 75 6.61 -11.06 -29.84
C VAL A 75 6.17 -11.40 -28.41
N LEU A 76 5.63 -10.44 -27.66
CA LEU A 76 5.20 -10.59 -26.27
C LEU A 76 4.03 -11.58 -26.11
N LYS A 77 3.29 -11.89 -27.19
CA LYS A 77 2.27 -12.94 -27.17
C LYS A 77 2.78 -14.32 -26.70
N ASN A 78 4.09 -14.55 -26.86
CA ASN A 78 4.74 -15.81 -26.46
C ASN A 78 5.16 -15.81 -24.99
N TYR A 79 5.02 -14.69 -24.30
CA TYR A 79 5.47 -14.49 -22.92
C TYR A 79 4.36 -14.08 -21.95
N ILE A 80 3.11 -13.93 -22.46
CA ILE A 80 1.96 -13.50 -21.65
C ILE A 80 0.80 -14.46 -21.89
N TYR A 81 0.32 -15.07 -20.80
CA TYR A 81 -0.83 -15.99 -20.82
C TYR A 81 -1.79 -15.57 -19.70
N VAL A 82 -3.05 -15.26 -20.06
CA VAL A 82 -4.05 -14.74 -19.12
C VAL A 82 -5.13 -15.78 -18.89
N PHE A 83 -5.45 -16.03 -17.63
CA PHE A 83 -6.43 -17.03 -17.20
C PHE A 83 -7.51 -16.42 -16.32
N ARG A 84 -8.76 -16.71 -16.63
CA ARG A 84 -9.91 -16.40 -15.78
C ARG A 84 -10.33 -17.69 -15.06
N ILE A 85 -9.79 -17.85 -13.84
CA ILE A 85 -10.05 -19.03 -13.00
C ILE A 85 -10.58 -18.51 -11.67
N PRO A 86 -11.77 -18.98 -11.20
CA PRO A 86 -12.26 -18.68 -9.87
C PRO A 86 -11.27 -19.15 -8.79
N SER A 87 -11.12 -18.38 -7.72
CA SER A 87 -10.21 -18.73 -6.61
C SER A 87 -10.64 -20.03 -5.90
N SER A 88 -11.90 -20.42 -6.02
CA SER A 88 -12.44 -21.70 -5.52
C SER A 88 -12.03 -22.92 -6.36
N ASP A 89 -11.60 -22.72 -7.62
CA ASP A 89 -11.13 -23.84 -8.47
C ASP A 89 -9.64 -24.14 -8.19
N THR A 90 -9.40 -24.68 -7.02
CA THR A 90 -8.05 -25.04 -6.54
C THR A 90 -7.37 -26.06 -7.45
N ARG A 91 -8.13 -26.93 -8.12
CA ARG A 91 -7.58 -27.95 -9.04
C ARG A 91 -6.93 -27.32 -10.27
N ARG A 92 -7.61 -26.36 -10.93
CA ARG A 92 -7.03 -25.65 -12.09
C ARG A 92 -5.89 -24.73 -11.65
N LEU A 93 -6.06 -24.05 -10.51
CA LEU A 93 -5.03 -23.20 -9.95
C LEU A 93 -3.75 -23.99 -9.67
N LYS A 94 -3.87 -25.18 -9.04
CA LYS A 94 -2.72 -26.05 -8.77
C LYS A 94 -1.97 -26.43 -10.05
N LYS A 95 -2.68 -26.71 -11.15
CA LYS A 95 -2.03 -27.00 -12.45
C LYS A 95 -1.18 -25.84 -12.97
N LEU A 96 -1.64 -24.58 -12.80
CA LEU A 96 -0.83 -23.41 -13.15
C LEU A 96 0.38 -23.26 -12.23
N MET A 97 0.18 -23.50 -10.93
CA MET A 97 1.25 -23.43 -9.93
C MET A 97 2.34 -24.47 -10.19
N ASP A 98 1.98 -25.66 -10.67
CA ASP A 98 2.93 -26.72 -11.01
C ASP A 98 3.79 -26.42 -12.25
N LEU A 99 3.40 -25.43 -13.06
CA LEU A 99 4.18 -24.95 -14.20
C LEU A 99 5.13 -23.80 -13.82
N ALA A 100 4.97 -23.22 -12.64
CA ALA A 100 5.64 -21.98 -12.26
C ALA A 100 6.95 -22.24 -11.49
N ASP A 101 7.99 -21.51 -11.83
CA ASP A 101 9.24 -21.40 -11.06
C ASP A 101 9.11 -20.39 -9.92
N GLY A 102 8.22 -19.41 -10.09
CA GLY A 102 7.86 -18.42 -9.08
C GLY A 102 6.38 -18.09 -9.10
N ILE A 103 5.81 -17.83 -7.93
CA ILE A 103 4.41 -17.40 -7.78
C ILE A 103 4.40 -16.05 -7.09
N CYS A 104 3.92 -15.03 -7.80
CA CYS A 104 3.73 -13.68 -7.32
C CYS A 104 2.27 -13.51 -6.86
N VAL A 105 2.06 -13.27 -5.57
CA VAL A 105 0.71 -13.14 -4.98
C VAL A 105 0.49 -11.71 -4.53
N TRP A 106 -0.54 -11.08 -5.08
CA TRP A 106 -1.08 -9.81 -4.62
C TRP A 106 -2.39 -10.06 -3.89
N GLY A 107 -2.49 -9.65 -2.64
CA GLY A 107 -3.74 -9.81 -1.90
C GLY A 107 -3.58 -9.80 -0.39
N GLY A 108 -4.70 -9.93 0.31
CA GLY A 108 -4.75 -10.01 1.77
C GLY A 108 -4.19 -11.31 2.33
N GLU A 109 -4.14 -11.41 3.64
CA GLU A 109 -3.57 -12.55 4.38
C GLU A 109 -4.21 -13.90 4.00
N GLU A 110 -5.52 -13.90 3.78
CA GLU A 110 -6.25 -15.11 3.38
C GLU A 110 -5.78 -15.63 2.02
N ALA A 111 -5.64 -14.74 1.02
CA ALA A 111 -5.18 -15.10 -0.31
C ALA A 111 -3.73 -15.63 -0.28
N VAL A 112 -2.84 -14.92 0.39
CA VAL A 112 -1.43 -15.32 0.57
C VAL A 112 -1.34 -16.67 1.26
N THR A 113 -2.07 -16.87 2.37
CA THR A 113 -2.08 -18.13 3.11
C THR A 113 -2.66 -19.28 2.27
N GLY A 114 -3.71 -19.03 1.51
CA GLY A 114 -4.32 -20.01 0.61
C GLY A 114 -3.34 -20.48 -0.46
N ILE A 115 -2.65 -19.56 -1.12
CA ILE A 115 -1.64 -19.88 -2.13
C ILE A 115 -0.44 -20.61 -1.50
N ARG A 116 0.04 -20.17 -0.35
CA ARG A 116 1.16 -20.82 0.36
C ARG A 116 0.87 -22.27 0.70
N LYS A 117 -0.38 -22.63 1.05
CA LYS A 117 -0.80 -24.02 1.31
C LYS A 117 -0.83 -24.88 0.05
N LEU A 118 -1.06 -24.29 -1.12
CA LEU A 118 -1.15 -24.99 -2.40
C LEU A 118 0.20 -25.08 -3.11
N ALA A 119 1.12 -24.16 -2.83
CA ALA A 119 2.41 -24.07 -3.50
C ALA A 119 3.31 -25.28 -3.20
N GLY A 120 4.05 -25.73 -4.21
CA GLY A 120 5.08 -26.76 -4.06
C GLY A 120 6.31 -26.24 -3.29
N ALA A 121 7.05 -27.14 -2.66
CA ALA A 121 8.20 -26.78 -1.84
C ALA A 121 9.34 -26.08 -2.62
N ASN A 122 9.47 -26.32 -3.91
CA ASN A 122 10.56 -25.81 -4.75
C ASN A 122 10.21 -24.52 -5.52
N VAL A 123 8.96 -24.04 -5.42
CA VAL A 123 8.53 -22.80 -6.08
C VAL A 123 8.86 -21.60 -5.21
N ARG A 124 9.41 -20.54 -5.81
CA ARG A 124 9.65 -19.30 -5.09
C ARG A 124 8.35 -18.53 -4.89
N LEU A 125 7.94 -18.31 -3.63
CA LEU A 125 6.82 -17.45 -3.30
C LEU A 125 7.28 -15.99 -3.17
N ILE A 126 6.56 -15.08 -3.84
CA ILE A 126 6.78 -13.64 -3.84
C ILE A 126 5.46 -13.03 -3.42
N GLU A 127 5.39 -12.57 -2.18
CA GLU A 127 4.14 -12.22 -1.53
C GLU A 127 4.07 -10.73 -1.31
N TRP A 128 3.11 -10.08 -1.96
CA TRP A 128 2.74 -8.69 -1.78
C TRP A 128 1.44 -8.66 -0.98
N GLY A 129 1.60 -8.89 0.33
CA GLY A 129 0.50 -9.06 1.26
C GLY A 129 -0.10 -7.75 1.74
N HIS A 130 -1.04 -7.86 2.69
CA HIS A 130 -1.65 -6.70 3.32
C HIS A 130 -0.61 -5.87 4.08
N LYS A 131 -0.63 -4.57 3.85
CA LYS A 131 0.22 -3.58 4.50
C LYS A 131 -0.62 -2.40 4.96
N ILE A 132 -0.07 -1.63 5.88
CA ILE A 132 -0.72 -0.45 6.44
C ILE A 132 0.21 0.75 6.41
N GLY A 133 -0.32 1.87 5.95
CA GLY A 133 0.32 3.18 6.01
C GLY A 133 -0.32 4.07 7.06
N PHE A 134 0.46 4.97 7.63
CA PHE A 134 0.01 5.94 8.63
C PHE A 134 0.83 7.23 8.56
N SER A 135 0.42 8.25 9.29
CA SER A 135 1.25 9.44 9.50
C SER A 135 1.69 9.53 10.96
N TYR A 136 2.88 10.07 11.17
CA TYR A 136 3.38 10.45 12.48
C TYR A 136 3.66 11.95 12.49
N VAL A 137 2.97 12.68 13.36
CA VAL A 137 3.00 14.14 13.43
C VAL A 137 3.57 14.57 14.77
N ALA A 138 4.67 15.36 14.74
CA ALA A 138 5.16 16.03 15.92
C ALA A 138 4.31 17.28 16.21
N ALA A 139 3.66 17.33 17.37
CA ALA A 139 2.61 18.31 17.69
C ALA A 139 3.08 19.77 17.67
N ASP A 140 4.37 20.03 17.83
CA ASP A 140 4.97 21.36 17.97
C ASP A 140 5.70 21.88 16.73
N GLY A 141 5.57 21.20 15.57
CA GLY A 141 6.43 21.51 14.43
C GLY A 141 5.85 21.23 13.05
N TYR A 142 4.54 21.21 12.87
CA TYR A 142 3.97 21.03 11.55
C TYR A 142 3.79 22.38 10.81
N GLN A 143 4.14 22.37 9.53
CA GLN A 143 3.80 23.45 8.62
C GLN A 143 2.48 23.13 7.92
N ASP A 144 1.68 24.14 7.62
CA ASP A 144 0.40 23.98 6.91
C ASP A 144 0.54 23.19 5.61
N GLU A 145 1.65 23.34 4.90
CA GLU A 145 1.93 22.63 3.65
C GLU A 145 2.03 21.12 3.86
N ALA A 146 2.69 20.67 4.92
CA ALA A 146 2.81 19.26 5.25
C ALA A 146 1.45 18.64 5.61
N LEU A 147 0.59 19.37 6.35
CA LEU A 147 -0.76 18.91 6.65
C LEU A 147 -1.65 18.88 5.41
N ARG A 148 -1.50 19.83 4.49
CA ARG A 148 -2.21 19.81 3.19
C ARG A 148 -1.78 18.62 2.34
N GLY A 149 -0.48 18.33 2.24
CA GLY A 149 0.01 17.16 1.52
C GLY A 149 -0.51 15.85 2.15
N LEU A 150 -0.55 15.76 3.47
CA LEU A 150 -1.14 14.63 4.18
C LEU A 150 -2.63 14.47 3.88
N ALA A 151 -3.40 15.54 3.92
CA ALA A 151 -4.83 15.53 3.58
C ALA A 151 -5.07 15.11 2.11
N GLU A 152 -4.27 15.63 1.19
CA GLU A 152 -4.32 15.24 -0.23
C GLU A 152 -3.98 13.75 -0.44
N ASN A 153 -3.06 13.18 0.33
CA ASN A 153 -2.77 11.75 0.30
C ASN A 153 -3.97 10.91 0.80
N ILE A 154 -4.56 11.27 1.92
CA ILE A 154 -5.74 10.58 2.48
C ILE A 154 -6.87 10.56 1.44
N ILE A 155 -7.22 11.72 0.89
CA ILE A 155 -8.33 11.86 -0.05
C ILE A 155 -8.00 11.25 -1.42
N GLY A 156 -6.80 11.52 -1.96
CA GLY A 156 -6.36 11.09 -3.29
C GLY A 156 -6.32 9.57 -3.45
N THR A 157 -5.87 8.87 -2.42
CA THR A 157 -5.78 7.40 -2.41
C THR A 157 -7.09 6.72 -1.97
N LYS A 158 -8.10 7.47 -1.51
CA LYS A 158 -9.33 6.95 -0.86
C LYS A 158 -9.02 5.99 0.31
N GLN A 159 -7.80 5.99 0.80
CA GLN A 159 -7.28 5.07 1.82
C GLN A 159 -7.33 3.57 1.42
N LEU A 160 -7.43 3.27 0.13
CA LEU A 160 -7.57 1.90 -0.40
C LEU A 160 -6.23 1.24 -0.79
N LEU A 161 -5.14 2.02 -0.85
CA LEU A 161 -3.82 1.49 -1.18
C LEU A 161 -3.06 1.06 0.09
N CYS A 162 -2.17 0.10 -0.03
CA CYS A 162 -1.29 -0.33 1.05
C CYS A 162 -0.37 0.79 1.60
N SER A 163 -0.10 1.80 0.77
CA SER A 163 0.66 3.01 1.12
C SER A 163 -0.20 4.16 1.68
N SER A 164 -1.52 4.03 1.62
CA SER A 164 -2.44 5.09 2.07
C SER A 164 -2.32 5.35 3.55
N CYS A 165 -2.41 6.62 3.92
CA CYS A 165 -2.48 7.03 5.32
C CYS A 165 -3.85 6.65 5.90
N GLN A 166 -3.89 5.66 6.78
CA GLN A 166 -5.10 5.24 7.46
C GLN A 166 -5.47 6.18 8.62
N GLY A 167 -4.46 6.72 9.28
CA GLY A 167 -4.66 7.65 10.38
C GLY A 167 -3.35 8.28 10.84
N ILE A 168 -3.45 9.08 11.88
CA ILE A 168 -2.39 9.96 12.37
C ILE A 168 -2.05 9.62 13.80
N PHE A 169 -0.80 9.28 14.08
CA PHE A 169 -0.26 9.30 15.43
C PHE A 169 0.32 10.67 15.73
N LEU A 170 -0.08 11.24 16.85
CA LEU A 170 0.48 12.49 17.38
C LEU A 170 1.54 12.20 18.44
N ASN A 171 2.66 12.90 18.36
CA ASN A 171 3.72 12.87 19.37
C ASN A 171 3.32 13.65 20.62
N THR A 172 2.30 13.19 21.32
CA THR A 172 1.83 13.78 22.59
C THR A 172 1.17 12.70 23.43
N ASP A 173 1.07 12.92 24.72
CA ASP A 173 0.23 12.21 25.68
C ASP A 173 -0.93 13.09 26.22
N ASN A 174 -1.05 14.31 25.70
CA ASN A 174 -2.07 15.29 26.09
C ASN A 174 -3.27 15.26 25.13
N MET A 175 -4.45 14.92 25.65
CA MET A 175 -5.69 14.86 24.89
C MET A 175 -6.14 16.23 24.38
N GLU A 176 -5.91 17.31 25.14
CA GLU A 176 -6.28 18.67 24.73
C GLU A 176 -5.47 19.13 23.49
N GLU A 177 -4.19 18.76 23.41
CA GLU A 177 -3.36 19.01 22.21
C GLU A 177 -3.90 18.23 21.00
N ALA A 178 -4.34 17.00 21.22
CA ALA A 178 -4.92 16.19 20.15
C ALA A 178 -6.27 16.74 19.68
N GLU A 179 -7.11 17.25 20.59
CA GLU A 179 -8.35 17.94 20.22
C GLU A 179 -8.06 19.21 19.39
N ALA A 180 -7.06 20.01 19.81
CA ALA A 180 -6.65 21.19 19.08
C ALA A 180 -6.14 20.83 17.67
N PHE A 181 -5.34 19.77 17.54
CA PHE A 181 -4.88 19.27 16.24
C PHE A 181 -6.07 18.85 15.36
N CYS A 182 -7.01 18.07 15.87
CA CYS A 182 -8.19 17.65 15.11
C CYS A 182 -9.00 18.84 14.60
N ALA A 183 -9.16 19.90 15.41
CA ALA A 183 -9.87 21.12 15.04
C ALA A 183 -9.14 21.88 13.90
N VAL A 184 -7.80 21.86 13.87
CA VAL A 184 -6.99 22.46 12.79
C VAL A 184 -7.01 21.59 11.54
N PHE A 185 -6.89 20.27 11.68
CA PHE A 185 -6.73 19.36 10.55
C PHE A 185 -8.03 19.14 9.77
N LEU A 186 -9.18 19.11 10.42
CA LEU A 186 -10.48 18.89 9.78
C LEU A 186 -10.76 19.85 8.60
N PRO A 187 -10.64 21.19 8.73
CA PRO A 187 -10.87 22.09 7.61
C PRO A 187 -9.87 21.90 6.46
N ILE A 188 -8.64 21.49 6.74
CA ILE A 188 -7.64 21.16 5.72
C ILE A 188 -8.07 19.92 4.94
N LEU A 189 -8.56 18.89 5.63
CA LEU A 189 -9.07 17.66 5.03
C LEU A 189 -10.33 17.91 4.18
N GLU A 190 -11.25 18.77 4.65
CA GLU A 190 -12.42 19.23 3.87
C GLU A 190 -12.02 19.96 2.59
N ALA A 191 -11.02 20.83 2.66
CA ALA A 191 -10.51 21.56 1.51
C ALA A 191 -9.91 20.59 0.48
N ALA A 192 -9.12 19.60 0.92
CA ALA A 192 -8.57 18.57 0.05
C ALA A 192 -9.69 17.73 -0.60
N PHE A 193 -10.73 17.35 0.16
CA PHE A 193 -11.87 16.62 -0.39
C PHE A 193 -12.61 17.45 -1.45
N SER A 194 -12.87 18.70 -1.17
CA SER A 194 -13.57 19.59 -2.10
C SER A 194 -12.78 19.81 -3.41
N LYS A 195 -11.45 19.84 -3.33
CA LYS A 195 -10.55 19.97 -4.47
C LYS A 195 -10.47 18.71 -5.32
N LEU A 196 -10.30 17.55 -4.70
CA LEU A 196 -9.98 16.29 -5.37
C LEU A 196 -11.20 15.43 -5.70
N ARG A 197 -12.31 15.62 -4.99
CA ARG A 197 -13.55 14.83 -5.12
C ARG A 197 -14.82 15.70 -5.23
N PRO A 198 -14.82 16.77 -6.03
CA PRO A 198 -16.02 17.58 -6.17
C PRO A 198 -17.14 16.76 -6.83
N GLY A 199 -18.32 16.72 -6.22
CA GLY A 199 -19.51 16.11 -6.80
C GLY A 199 -19.67 14.58 -6.63
N GLU A 200 -18.77 13.88 -5.94
CA GLU A 200 -18.89 12.43 -5.66
C GLU A 200 -20.01 12.15 -4.62
N THR A 201 -21.27 12.14 -5.06
CA THR A 201 -22.43 11.93 -4.18
C THR A 201 -22.45 10.57 -3.51
N GLY A 202 -22.09 9.51 -4.25
CA GLY A 202 -22.02 8.14 -3.72
C GLY A 202 -20.98 8.02 -2.60
N LEU A 203 -19.81 8.62 -2.77
CA LEU A 203 -18.76 8.64 -1.75
C LEU A 203 -19.23 9.37 -0.47
N ARG A 204 -19.94 10.48 -0.64
CA ARG A 204 -20.54 11.20 0.50
C ARG A 204 -21.59 10.38 1.26
N ALA A 205 -22.41 9.63 0.54
CA ALA A 205 -23.41 8.76 1.15
C ALA A 205 -22.75 7.64 1.97
N CYS A 206 -21.73 6.96 1.40
CA CYS A 206 -20.95 5.96 2.12
C CYS A 206 -20.32 6.55 3.39
N HIS A 207 -19.64 7.69 3.29
CA HIS A 207 -19.05 8.38 4.42
C HIS A 207 -20.09 8.69 5.52
N THR A 208 -21.27 9.16 5.13
CA THR A 208 -22.34 9.49 6.09
C THR A 208 -22.82 8.23 6.81
N LEU A 209 -22.99 7.13 6.09
CA LEU A 209 -23.41 5.85 6.69
C LEU A 209 -22.38 5.34 7.69
N GLU A 210 -21.09 5.35 7.34
CA GLU A 210 -20.01 4.95 8.25
C GLU A 210 -20.00 5.79 9.53
N LEU A 211 -20.12 7.10 9.41
CA LEU A 211 -20.18 7.98 10.59
C LEU A 211 -21.34 7.65 11.53
N TYR A 212 -22.53 7.42 10.98
CA TYR A 212 -23.70 7.05 11.80
C TYR A 212 -23.55 5.67 12.42
N SER A 213 -22.96 4.70 11.69
CA SER A 213 -22.70 3.37 12.23
C SER A 213 -21.78 3.46 13.45
N ARG A 214 -20.67 4.19 13.36
CA ARG A 214 -19.74 4.37 14.48
C ARG A 214 -20.34 5.07 15.67
N GLU A 215 -21.20 6.05 15.45
CA GLU A 215 -21.92 6.72 16.56
C GLU A 215 -22.87 5.78 17.28
N LEU A 216 -23.52 4.87 16.53
CA LEU A 216 -24.46 3.90 17.10
C LEU A 216 -23.75 2.76 17.85
N GLU A 217 -22.55 2.38 17.41
CA GLU A 217 -21.75 1.31 18.03
C GLU A 217 -21.23 1.67 19.43
N MET A 218 -21.21 2.96 19.79
CA MET A 218 -20.73 3.46 21.08
C MET A 218 -19.34 2.91 21.45
N ASP A 219 -18.41 2.88 20.49
CA ASP A 219 -17.06 2.36 20.72
C ASP A 219 -16.36 3.13 21.84
N GLN A 220 -15.98 2.43 22.91
CA GLN A 220 -15.33 3.01 24.09
C GLN A 220 -13.97 3.63 23.79
N ASN A 221 -13.34 3.26 22.65
CA ASN A 221 -12.08 3.84 22.22
C ASN A 221 -12.25 5.18 21.49
N ILE A 222 -13.46 5.59 21.17
CA ILE A 222 -13.72 6.88 20.55
C ILE A 222 -13.87 7.95 21.63
N HIS A 223 -12.97 8.94 21.61
CA HIS A 223 -13.09 10.12 22.45
C HIS A 223 -14.06 11.13 21.81
N LYS A 224 -13.85 11.44 20.50
CA LYS A 224 -14.67 12.43 19.79
C LYS A 224 -14.57 12.28 18.28
N ILE A 225 -15.70 12.45 17.59
CA ILE A 225 -15.76 12.49 16.12
C ILE A 225 -15.93 13.94 15.65
N TYR A 226 -14.97 14.43 14.89
CA TYR A 226 -15.02 15.72 14.20
C TYR A 226 -15.57 15.49 12.80
N LYS A 227 -16.76 16.03 12.52
CA LYS A 227 -17.47 15.81 11.25
C LYS A 227 -17.30 16.99 10.32
N GLY A 228 -16.87 16.72 9.10
CA GLY A 228 -16.76 17.68 8.01
C GLY A 228 -17.65 17.31 6.81
N LYS A 229 -17.58 18.12 5.75
CA LYS A 229 -18.33 17.86 4.51
C LYS A 229 -17.65 16.75 3.69
N GLY A 230 -18.11 15.51 3.85
CA GLY A 230 -17.58 14.34 3.15
C GLY A 230 -16.27 13.78 3.73
N VAL A 231 -15.92 14.18 4.94
CA VAL A 231 -14.73 13.71 5.67
C VAL A 231 -15.01 13.68 7.18
N SER A 232 -14.20 12.91 7.90
CA SER A 232 -14.20 12.97 9.37
C SER A 232 -12.82 12.69 9.95
N VAL A 233 -12.62 13.17 11.17
CA VAL A 233 -11.46 12.87 12.00
C VAL A 233 -11.96 12.30 13.32
N THR A 234 -11.60 11.05 13.61
CA THR A 234 -11.99 10.37 14.84
C THR A 234 -10.84 10.38 15.83
N LEU A 235 -10.94 11.14 16.90
CA LEU A 235 -9.97 11.12 18.00
C LEU A 235 -10.24 9.92 18.88
N CYS A 236 -9.25 9.05 19.04
CA CYS A 236 -9.35 7.82 19.81
C CYS A 236 -8.53 7.89 21.11
N THR A 237 -8.92 7.09 22.10
CA THR A 237 -8.23 6.95 23.39
C THR A 237 -7.17 5.86 23.40
N ASP A 238 -7.27 4.90 22.47
CA ASP A 238 -6.29 3.81 22.30
C ASP A 238 -5.12 4.24 21.41
N ASP A 239 -4.08 3.41 21.37
CA ASP A 239 -2.86 3.61 20.56
C ASP A 239 -2.60 2.46 19.57
N SER A 240 -3.63 1.70 19.20
CA SER A 240 -3.55 0.61 18.25
C SER A 240 -3.42 1.12 16.82
N LEU A 241 -2.60 0.44 16.00
CA LEU A 241 -2.56 0.67 14.56
C LEU A 241 -3.58 -0.24 13.88
N GLU A 242 -4.53 0.36 13.19
CA GLU A 242 -5.64 -0.31 12.50
C GLU A 242 -6.01 0.38 11.18
N LEU A 243 -6.85 -0.26 10.38
CA LEU A 243 -7.43 0.38 9.21
C LEU A 243 -8.45 1.45 9.65
N SER A 244 -8.57 2.49 8.86
CA SER A 244 -9.66 3.48 9.00
C SER A 244 -10.95 2.98 8.35
N ASP A 245 -12.03 3.76 8.53
CA ASP A 245 -13.28 3.55 7.79
C ASP A 245 -13.18 4.00 6.32
N VAL A 246 -11.96 4.28 5.85
CA VAL A 246 -11.58 4.71 4.50
C VAL A 246 -12.37 5.94 3.99
N LEU A 247 -12.25 6.26 2.69
CA LEU A 247 -13.04 7.29 1.99
C LEU A 247 -12.99 8.69 2.61
N GLY A 248 -11.90 9.05 3.29
CA GLY A 248 -11.72 10.35 3.96
C GLY A 248 -12.08 10.33 5.45
N ASN A 249 -12.33 9.16 6.01
CA ASN A 249 -12.42 8.94 7.47
C ASN A 249 -11.05 8.55 7.99
N CYS A 250 -10.45 9.36 8.85
CA CYS A 250 -9.17 9.00 9.46
C CYS A 250 -9.26 9.09 10.99
N TRP A 251 -8.51 8.23 11.65
CA TRP A 251 -8.34 8.30 13.09
C TRP A 251 -7.13 9.17 13.46
N VAL A 252 -7.19 9.76 14.66
CA VAL A 252 -6.08 10.42 15.35
C VAL A 252 -5.89 9.75 16.69
N LYS A 253 -4.67 9.33 16.98
CA LYS A 253 -4.30 8.63 18.22
C LYS A 253 -3.02 9.22 18.81
N LEU A 254 -2.88 9.13 20.13
CA LEU A 254 -1.74 9.65 20.85
C LEU A 254 -0.63 8.59 20.89
N LEU A 255 0.56 8.95 20.46
CA LEU A 255 1.72 8.06 20.51
C LEU A 255 3.01 8.86 20.78
N PRO A 256 3.38 9.11 22.01
CA PRO A 256 4.65 9.76 22.35
C PRO A 256 5.83 9.03 21.70
N ARG A 257 6.84 9.80 21.24
CA ARG A 257 8.01 9.25 20.49
C ARG A 257 8.73 8.11 21.24
N GLY A 258 8.79 8.17 22.55
CA GLY A 258 9.39 7.12 23.38
C GLY A 258 8.69 5.77 23.29
N ARG A 259 7.43 5.72 22.83
CA ARG A 259 6.61 4.51 22.73
C ARG A 259 6.49 3.96 21.30
N ILE A 260 7.01 4.64 20.28
CA ILE A 260 6.91 4.22 18.87
C ILE A 260 7.32 2.76 18.68
N VAL A 261 8.51 2.39 19.15
CA VAL A 261 9.05 1.04 18.96
C VAL A 261 8.25 0.01 19.74
N GLU A 262 7.90 0.29 20.99
CA GLU A 262 7.08 -0.59 21.84
C GLU A 262 5.75 -0.93 21.17
N LYS A 263 5.05 0.09 20.64
CA LYS A 263 3.68 -0.05 20.13
C LYS A 263 3.61 -0.58 18.70
N LEU A 264 4.54 -0.19 17.84
CA LEU A 264 4.48 -0.54 16.43
C LEU A 264 5.27 -1.80 16.07
N ARG A 265 6.27 -2.20 16.88
CA ARG A 265 7.13 -3.35 16.59
C ARG A 265 6.38 -4.68 16.44
N ASN A 266 5.29 -4.87 17.14
CA ASN A 266 4.45 -6.07 17.04
C ASN A 266 3.75 -6.17 15.67
N LYS A 267 3.66 -5.07 14.92
CA LYS A 267 3.13 -4.99 13.55
C LYS A 267 4.21 -5.04 12.48
N LYS A 268 5.49 -5.33 12.85
CA LYS A 268 6.57 -5.51 11.88
C LYS A 268 6.16 -6.52 10.81
N GLY A 269 6.41 -6.19 9.55
CA GLY A 269 5.96 -6.98 8.39
C GLY A 269 4.65 -6.48 7.79
N PHE A 270 3.83 -5.72 8.55
CA PHE A 270 2.65 -5.03 8.05
C PHE A 270 2.89 -3.53 7.82
N LEU A 271 3.86 -2.94 8.52
CA LEU A 271 4.18 -1.52 8.41
C LEU A 271 4.80 -1.20 7.05
N GLN A 272 4.09 -0.42 6.22
CA GLN A 272 4.65 -0.02 4.92
C GLN A 272 5.14 1.43 4.96
N THR A 273 4.22 2.39 4.97
CA THR A 273 4.56 3.81 4.79
C THR A 273 4.25 4.60 6.05
N ALA A 274 5.22 5.35 6.53
CA ALA A 274 5.01 6.41 7.52
C ALA A 274 5.26 7.78 6.86
N SER A 275 4.21 8.61 6.80
CA SER A 275 4.35 10.02 6.43
C SER A 275 4.76 10.81 7.67
N LEU A 276 5.97 11.36 7.68
CA LEU A 276 6.55 12.03 8.83
C LEU A 276 6.40 13.54 8.71
N VAL A 277 5.67 14.14 9.62
CA VAL A 277 5.47 15.58 9.75
C VAL A 277 6.12 16.05 11.02
N CYS A 278 7.28 16.66 10.92
CA CYS A 278 8.08 17.12 12.06
C CYS A 278 9.04 18.23 11.66
N ARG A 279 9.65 18.88 12.64
CA ARG A 279 10.76 19.81 12.41
C ARG A 279 11.98 19.08 11.84
N PRO A 280 12.86 19.76 11.08
CA PRO A 280 14.06 19.17 10.52
C PRO A 280 14.96 18.52 11.57
N GLU A 281 15.11 19.13 12.75
CA GLU A 281 15.94 18.64 13.86
C GLU A 281 15.44 17.32 14.48
N ASP A 282 14.14 17.04 14.45
CA ASP A 282 13.53 15.82 15.00
C ASP A 282 13.55 14.65 13.99
N ARG A 283 13.81 14.95 12.72
CA ARG A 283 13.62 14.01 11.60
C ARG A 283 14.51 12.78 11.71
N GLU A 284 15.77 12.95 12.06
CA GLU A 284 16.73 11.83 12.15
C GLU A 284 16.33 10.85 13.25
N GLU A 285 16.03 11.36 14.45
CA GLU A 285 15.59 10.55 15.59
C GLU A 285 14.30 9.78 15.26
N LEU A 286 13.27 10.49 14.78
CA LEU A 286 11.98 9.88 14.46
C LEU A 286 12.10 8.85 13.34
N THR A 287 12.91 9.12 12.32
CA THR A 287 13.21 8.17 11.25
C THR A 287 13.85 6.89 11.81
N ALA A 288 14.84 7.02 12.71
CA ALA A 288 15.50 5.88 13.34
C ALA A 288 14.51 5.05 14.19
N LEU A 289 13.61 5.70 14.93
CA LEU A 289 12.57 5.02 15.72
C LEU A 289 11.58 4.23 14.81
N LEU A 290 11.12 4.83 13.72
CA LEU A 290 10.22 4.20 12.76
C LEU A 290 10.89 3.01 12.04
N ILE A 291 12.15 3.12 11.65
CA ILE A 291 12.93 2.00 11.09
C ILE A 291 13.04 0.87 12.12
N ARG A 292 13.36 1.17 13.37
CA ARG A 292 13.44 0.18 14.45
C ARG A 292 12.08 -0.50 14.72
N ALA A 293 10.98 0.21 14.54
CA ALA A 293 9.63 -0.35 14.59
C ALA A 293 9.34 -1.30 13.43
N GLY A 294 10.02 -1.14 12.28
CA GLY A 294 9.87 -2.00 11.11
C GLY A 294 9.15 -1.36 9.94
N VAL A 295 9.03 -0.03 9.92
CA VAL A 295 8.52 0.73 8.77
C VAL A 295 9.50 0.60 7.61
N VAL A 296 8.99 0.30 6.41
CA VAL A 296 9.83 0.07 5.22
C VAL A 296 9.91 1.27 4.29
N ARG A 297 9.01 2.26 4.47
CA ARG A 297 9.03 3.52 3.72
C ARG A 297 8.74 4.69 4.66
N ILE A 298 9.62 5.67 4.68
CA ILE A 298 9.42 6.90 5.43
C ILE A 298 9.54 8.06 4.45
N ARG A 299 8.58 8.97 4.47
CA ARG A 299 8.54 10.12 3.57
C ARG A 299 8.10 11.39 4.29
N PRO A 300 8.41 12.57 3.77
CA PRO A 300 7.82 13.83 4.23
C PRO A 300 6.29 13.82 4.09
N GLY A 301 5.59 14.50 4.99
CA GLY A 301 4.12 14.60 4.96
C GLY A 301 3.58 15.27 3.70
N GLU A 302 4.33 16.24 3.16
CA GLU A 302 4.01 16.99 1.95
C GLU A 302 4.23 16.20 0.64
N GLU A 303 5.00 15.11 0.69
CA GLU A 303 5.31 14.35 -0.52
C GLU A 303 4.11 13.50 -0.96
N PRO A 304 3.60 13.67 -2.19
CA PRO A 304 2.49 12.87 -2.69
C PRO A 304 2.87 11.39 -2.80
N ASP A 305 1.88 10.51 -2.67
CA ASP A 305 2.08 9.08 -2.90
C ASP A 305 2.15 8.80 -4.39
N ALA A 306 3.27 9.20 -5.01
CA ALA A 306 3.50 8.99 -6.42
C ALA A 306 4.31 7.72 -6.65
N PHE A 307 3.98 7.03 -7.74
CA PHE A 307 4.78 5.93 -8.23
C PHE A 307 6.09 6.47 -8.82
N TYR A 308 7.21 5.99 -8.29
CA TYR A 308 8.54 6.29 -8.84
C TYR A 308 9.22 4.99 -9.30
N PRO A 309 9.60 4.91 -10.57
CA PRO A 309 10.39 3.78 -11.07
C PRO A 309 11.70 3.63 -10.28
N GLY A 310 12.01 2.40 -9.87
CA GLY A 310 13.21 2.11 -9.07
C GLY A 310 13.04 2.27 -7.55
N ARG A 311 11.83 2.58 -7.07
CA ARG A 311 11.51 2.44 -5.64
C ARG A 311 11.26 0.97 -5.29
N SER A 312 11.67 0.59 -4.08
CA SER A 312 11.30 -0.70 -3.52
C SER A 312 9.79 -0.79 -3.29
N HIS A 313 9.23 -1.98 -3.43
CA HIS A 313 7.89 -2.32 -2.99
C HIS A 313 8.01 -3.14 -1.71
N ASP A 314 7.31 -2.73 -0.66
CA ASP A 314 7.36 -3.38 0.67
C ASP A 314 8.78 -3.62 1.23
N GLY A 315 9.73 -2.75 0.87
CA GLY A 315 11.13 -2.87 1.28
C GLY A 315 11.98 -3.81 0.41
N GLU A 316 11.43 -4.32 -0.69
CA GLU A 316 12.10 -5.22 -1.62
C GLU A 316 12.02 -4.69 -3.06
N TYR A 317 12.92 -5.15 -3.91
CA TYR A 317 12.91 -4.84 -5.32
C TYR A 317 12.24 -5.96 -6.13
N PRO A 318 11.07 -5.72 -6.75
CA PRO A 318 10.33 -6.76 -7.48
C PRO A 318 11.15 -7.49 -8.54
N LEU A 319 11.93 -6.77 -9.35
CA LEU A 319 12.71 -7.42 -10.41
C LEU A 319 13.78 -8.37 -9.85
N MET A 320 14.37 -8.04 -8.70
CA MET A 320 15.29 -8.94 -8.01
C MET A 320 14.58 -10.20 -7.50
N ARG A 321 13.34 -10.06 -7.04
CA ARG A 321 12.53 -11.20 -6.60
C ARG A 321 12.14 -12.12 -7.77
N TYR A 322 11.96 -11.54 -8.97
CA TYR A 322 11.60 -12.24 -10.22
C TYR A 322 12.82 -12.80 -10.98
N SER A 323 14.00 -12.68 -10.40
CA SER A 323 15.26 -13.10 -10.99
C SER A 323 16.04 -14.03 -10.07
N ARG A 324 17.06 -14.67 -10.61
CA ARG A 324 18.08 -15.40 -9.87
C ARG A 324 19.47 -14.94 -10.31
N ILE A 325 20.42 -15.07 -9.42
CA ILE A 325 21.82 -14.74 -9.69
C ILE A 325 22.55 -16.04 -10.04
N ILE A 326 23.36 -15.99 -11.08
CA ILE A 326 24.30 -17.05 -11.45
C ILE A 326 25.70 -16.53 -11.15
N ASP A 327 26.35 -17.15 -10.22
CA ASP A 327 27.77 -16.96 -9.93
C ASP A 327 28.61 -17.70 -11.00
N MET A 328 29.58 -17.00 -11.63
CA MET A 328 30.37 -17.53 -12.73
C MET A 328 31.87 -17.30 -12.52
#